data_42c160159f03479bee3041678bc64939
#
_entry.id   42c160159f03479bee3041678bc64939
#
_cell.length_a   1.000
_cell.length_b   1.000
_cell.length_c   1.000
_cell.angle_alpha   90.00
_cell.angle_beta   90.00
_cell.angle_gamma   90.00
#
_symmetry.space_group_name_H-M   'P 1'
#
loop_
_entity.id
_entity.type
_entity.pdbx_description
1 polymer ?
#
loop_
_entity_poly.entity_id
_entity_poly.type
_entity_poly.pdbx_seq_one_letter_code
_entity_poly.pdbx_strand_id
1 'polypeptide(L)'
;MQSLKPDYIVGLVDGEGSFTVYIRDADKEKKAIRRTTVEPKFYIKLVEKDKDILYALKEFFKCGSVYFQKDTRPNHQNCYRYEVYNRKDLLLIIIPFFKKHELKFVSKRNDFEIFCLLMEMIDKEVHRTKLGLKQMFALKQTMH
;
A
#
# COMPACT_ATOMS: atom_id res chain seq x y z
N MET A 1 12.20 21.18 5.96
CA MET A 1 11.81 20.18 6.96
C MET A 1 12.98 19.26 7.24
N GLN A 2 13.16 18.88 8.49
CA GLN A 2 14.19 17.92 8.88
C GLN A 2 13.88 16.54 8.31
N SER A 3 14.94 15.74 8.10
CA SER A 3 14.78 14.34 7.67
C SER A 3 13.99 13.55 8.71
N LEU A 4 13.10 12.69 8.23
CA LEU A 4 12.34 11.81 9.10
C LEU A 4 13.23 10.69 9.63
N LYS A 5 12.97 10.28 10.87
CA LYS A 5 13.65 9.13 11.48
C LYS A 5 12.76 7.89 11.35
N PRO A 6 13.36 6.68 11.32
CA PRO A 6 12.58 5.45 11.19
C PRO A 6 11.46 5.30 12.22
N ASP A 7 11.69 5.63 13.49
CA ASP A 7 10.66 5.50 14.52
C ASP A 7 9.45 6.39 14.25
N TYR A 8 9.71 7.61 13.74
CA TYR A 8 8.61 8.50 13.36
C TYR A 8 7.78 7.90 12.23
N ILE A 9 8.45 7.34 11.23
CA ILE A 9 7.78 6.72 10.09
C ILE A 9 6.93 5.54 10.54
N VAL A 10 7.45 4.70 11.44
CA VAL A 10 6.68 3.56 11.98
C VAL A 10 5.41 4.06 12.66
N GLY A 11 5.51 5.07 13.53
CA GLY A 11 4.34 5.64 14.21
C GLY A 11 3.33 6.23 13.25
N LEU A 12 3.81 6.95 12.24
CA LEU A 12 2.94 7.52 11.21
C LEU A 12 2.20 6.44 10.44
N VAL A 13 2.90 5.39 10.02
CA VAL A 13 2.30 4.28 9.25
C VAL A 13 1.35 3.46 10.12
N ASP A 14 1.67 3.24 11.39
CA ASP A 14 0.75 2.59 12.32
C ASP A 14 -0.62 3.28 12.34
N GLY A 15 -0.63 4.62 12.36
CA GLY A 15 -1.85 5.40 12.44
C GLY A 15 -2.51 5.69 11.11
N GLU A 16 -1.74 6.00 10.10
CA GLU A 16 -2.24 6.59 8.84
C GLU A 16 -1.86 5.81 7.58
N GLY A 17 -0.95 4.84 7.66
CA GLY A 17 -0.50 4.11 6.49
C GLY A 17 -1.44 2.99 6.09
N SER A 18 -1.38 2.60 4.83
CA SER A 18 -2.16 1.49 4.30
C SER A 18 -1.30 0.62 3.39
N PHE A 19 -1.39 -0.68 3.61
CA PHE A 19 -0.89 -1.70 2.69
C PHE A 19 -2.12 -2.34 2.04
N THR A 20 -2.20 -2.32 0.72
CA THR A 20 -3.36 -2.86 0.04
C THR A 20 -2.94 -3.55 -1.25
N VAL A 21 -3.74 -4.53 -1.66
CA VAL A 21 -3.57 -5.20 -2.95
C VAL A 21 -4.94 -5.30 -3.59
N TYR A 22 -5.14 -4.58 -4.71
CA TYR A 22 -6.33 -4.84 -5.51
C TYR A 22 -6.17 -6.22 -6.16
N ILE A 23 -7.18 -7.05 -6.04
CA ILE A 23 -7.22 -8.37 -6.67
C ILE A 23 -8.56 -8.52 -7.37
N ARG A 24 -8.51 -8.83 -8.67
CA ARG A 24 -9.71 -9.09 -9.44
C ARG A 24 -10.39 -10.35 -8.92
N ASP A 25 -11.71 -10.26 -8.65
CA ASP A 25 -12.50 -11.44 -8.30
C ASP A 25 -12.82 -12.20 -9.57
N ALA A 26 -12.16 -13.34 -9.78
CA ALA A 26 -12.30 -14.15 -10.98
C ALA A 26 -13.72 -14.70 -11.16
N ASP A 27 -14.49 -14.88 -10.09
CA ASP A 27 -15.84 -15.40 -10.15
C ASP A 27 -16.88 -14.35 -10.52
N LYS A 28 -16.61 -13.08 -10.22
CA LYS A 28 -17.50 -11.96 -10.52
C LYS A 28 -17.22 -11.31 -11.87
N GLU A 29 -16.13 -11.67 -12.51
CA GLU A 29 -15.72 -11.06 -13.77
C GLU A 29 -16.51 -11.67 -14.91
N LYS A 30 -17.45 -10.90 -15.47
CA LYS A 30 -18.31 -11.33 -16.57
C LYS A 30 -17.78 -10.92 -17.94
N LYS A 31 -16.84 -10.00 -18.00
CA LYS A 31 -16.26 -9.49 -19.25
C LYS A 31 -14.76 -9.69 -19.26
N ALA A 32 -14.28 -10.25 -20.34
CA ALA A 32 -12.98 -10.89 -20.45
C ALA A 32 -11.76 -9.97 -20.41
N ILE A 33 -11.88 -8.65 -20.26
CA ILE A 33 -10.70 -7.81 -20.52
C ILE A 33 -10.45 -6.83 -19.40
N ARG A 34 -9.71 -7.30 -18.38
CA ARG A 34 -8.91 -6.41 -17.55
C ARG A 34 -7.46 -6.80 -17.70
N ARG A 35 -6.63 -5.83 -18.10
CA ARG A 35 -5.18 -6.03 -18.23
C ARG A 35 -4.54 -6.26 -16.86
N THR A 36 -5.08 -5.63 -15.80
CA THR A 36 -4.53 -5.70 -14.46
C THR A 36 -5.36 -6.62 -13.61
N THR A 37 -4.77 -7.69 -13.10
CA THR A 37 -5.43 -8.64 -12.21
C THR A 37 -5.10 -8.37 -10.75
N VAL A 38 -3.93 -7.80 -10.46
CA VAL A 38 -3.49 -7.45 -9.11
C VAL A 38 -2.74 -6.12 -9.13
N GLU A 39 -2.99 -5.29 -8.12
CA GLU A 39 -2.32 -4.00 -7.96
C GLU A 39 -1.95 -3.79 -6.51
N PRO A 40 -0.70 -4.11 -6.13
CA PRO A 40 -0.23 -3.82 -4.77
C PRO A 40 0.14 -2.35 -4.64
N LYS A 41 -0.11 -1.78 -3.46
CA LYS A 41 0.35 -0.43 -3.16
C LYS A 41 0.48 -0.19 -1.66
N PHE A 42 1.38 0.71 -1.34
CA PHE A 42 1.52 1.29 -0.02
C PHE A 42 1.21 2.78 -0.14
N TYR A 43 0.37 3.31 0.74
CA TYR A 43 0.06 4.73 0.67
C TYR A 43 -0.24 5.34 2.04
N ILE A 44 -0.08 6.65 2.10
CA ILE A 44 -0.48 7.49 3.24
C ILE A 44 -1.22 8.69 2.67
N LYS A 45 -2.40 8.96 3.22
CA LYS A 45 -3.23 10.11 2.84
C LYS A 45 -3.35 11.05 4.02
N LEU A 46 -3.00 12.31 3.81
CA LEU A 46 -3.09 13.35 4.84
C LEU A 46 -3.82 14.57 4.29
N VAL A 47 -4.40 15.36 5.19
CA VAL A 47 -5.00 16.64 4.80
C VAL A 47 -3.90 17.56 4.24
N GLU A 48 -4.32 18.52 3.41
CA GLU A 48 -3.38 19.37 2.68
C GLU A 48 -2.38 20.10 3.58
N LYS A 49 -2.79 20.50 4.79
CA LYS A 49 -1.91 21.20 5.74
C LYS A 49 -0.68 20.37 6.12
N ASP A 50 -0.78 19.06 6.05
CA ASP A 50 0.26 18.13 6.49
C ASP A 50 1.06 17.54 5.33
N LYS A 51 0.88 18.06 4.12
CA LYS A 51 1.49 17.50 2.91
C LYS A 51 3.02 17.42 2.96
N ASP A 52 3.67 18.31 3.71
CA ASP A 52 5.13 18.34 3.77
C ASP A 52 5.72 17.05 4.32
N ILE A 53 4.99 16.37 5.21
CA ILE A 53 5.38 15.05 5.72
C ILE A 53 5.43 14.03 4.57
N LEU A 54 4.49 14.11 3.63
CA LEU A 54 4.46 13.18 2.49
C LEU A 54 5.65 13.39 1.55
N TYR A 55 6.04 14.63 1.32
CA TYR A 55 7.25 14.93 0.54
C TYR A 55 8.50 14.47 1.27
N ALA A 56 8.55 14.59 2.60
CA ALA A 56 9.65 14.07 3.39
C ALA A 56 9.75 12.54 3.31
N LEU A 57 8.62 11.83 3.26
CA LEU A 57 8.61 10.38 3.05
C LEU A 57 9.18 10.00 1.68
N LYS A 58 8.77 10.72 0.64
CA LYS A 58 9.30 10.49 -0.71
C LYS A 58 10.81 10.68 -0.74
N GLU A 59 11.30 11.72 -0.08
CA GLU A 59 12.74 11.97 0.01
C GLU A 59 13.47 10.88 0.81
N PHE A 60 12.85 10.40 1.89
CA PHE A 60 13.41 9.34 2.71
C PHE A 60 13.53 8.02 1.94
N PHE A 61 12.45 7.58 1.31
CA PHE A 61 12.43 6.29 0.61
C PHE A 61 13.04 6.35 -0.79
N LYS A 62 13.19 7.55 -1.36
CA LYS A 62 13.70 7.74 -2.73
C LYS A 62 12.84 7.05 -3.80
N CYS A 63 11.56 6.88 -3.53
CA CYS A 63 10.62 6.28 -4.47
C CYS A 63 9.20 6.75 -4.19
N GLY A 64 8.28 6.41 -5.09
CA GLY A 64 6.89 6.79 -4.96
C GLY A 64 6.58 8.17 -5.49
N SER A 65 5.35 8.59 -5.33
CA SER A 65 4.88 9.89 -5.78
C SER A 65 3.93 10.52 -4.77
N VAL A 66 3.91 11.84 -4.74
CA VAL A 66 2.99 12.63 -3.93
C VAL A 66 2.07 13.39 -4.88
N TYR A 67 0.76 13.28 -4.67
CA TYR A 67 -0.18 13.99 -5.53
C TYR A 67 -1.36 14.51 -4.74
N PHE A 68 -1.96 15.58 -5.29
CA PHE A 68 -3.16 16.23 -4.74
C PHE A 68 -4.38 15.37 -5.01
N GLN A 69 -5.25 15.25 -4.00
CA GLN A 69 -6.51 14.52 -4.13
C GLN A 69 -7.64 15.41 -3.65
N LYS A 70 -8.41 15.95 -4.59
CA LYS A 70 -9.55 16.80 -4.28
C LYS A 70 -10.67 15.97 -3.67
N ASP A 71 -11.22 16.46 -2.55
CA ASP A 71 -12.41 15.87 -1.95
C ASP A 71 -13.62 16.73 -2.32
N THR A 72 -14.56 16.15 -3.07
CA THR A 72 -15.76 16.85 -3.53
C THR A 72 -16.92 16.76 -2.55
N ARG A 73 -16.79 16.01 -1.46
CA ARG A 73 -17.84 15.87 -0.47
C ARG A 73 -17.94 17.14 0.38
N PRO A 74 -19.19 17.56 0.77
CA PRO A 74 -19.36 18.73 1.64
C PRO A 74 -18.61 18.53 2.98
N ASN A 75 -18.02 19.61 3.48
CA ASN A 75 -17.31 19.65 4.77
C ASN A 75 -16.08 18.73 4.87
N HIS A 76 -15.56 18.23 3.75
CA HIS A 76 -14.32 17.46 3.73
C HIS A 76 -13.19 18.33 3.20
N GLN A 77 -11.99 18.15 3.77
CA GLN A 77 -10.81 18.87 3.34
C GLN A 77 -10.14 18.14 2.17
N ASN A 78 -9.50 18.91 1.30
CA ASN A 78 -8.65 18.35 0.28
C ASN A 78 -7.45 17.66 0.93
N CYS A 79 -6.96 16.62 0.28
CA CYS A 79 -5.90 15.78 0.79
C CYS A 79 -4.74 15.67 -0.19
N TYR A 80 -3.62 15.25 0.31
CA TYR A 80 -2.49 14.78 -0.49
C TYR A 80 -2.24 13.32 -0.15
N ARG A 81 -1.67 12.61 -1.09
CA ARG A 81 -1.40 11.18 -0.96
C ARG A 81 0.02 10.89 -1.41
N TYR A 82 0.77 10.16 -0.56
CA TYR A 82 2.02 9.52 -0.94
C TYR A 82 1.71 8.07 -1.28
N GLU A 83 2.18 7.61 -2.43
CA GLU A 83 1.86 6.27 -2.91
C GLU A 83 3.07 5.61 -3.56
N VAL A 84 3.31 4.36 -3.21
CA VAL A 84 4.28 3.49 -3.85
C VAL A 84 3.52 2.30 -4.42
N TYR A 85 3.53 2.15 -5.73
CA TYR A 85 2.85 1.05 -6.42
C TYR A 85 3.78 0.26 -7.34
N ASN A 86 4.99 0.70 -7.56
CA ASN A 86 5.97 -0.05 -8.35
C ASN A 86 6.38 -1.29 -7.57
N ARG A 87 6.22 -2.47 -8.16
CA ARG A 87 6.47 -3.74 -7.48
C ARG A 87 7.91 -3.85 -6.99
N LYS A 88 8.87 -3.40 -7.79
CA LYS A 88 10.28 -3.44 -7.43
C LYS A 88 10.57 -2.56 -6.22
N ASP A 89 10.00 -1.36 -6.18
CA ASP A 89 10.17 -0.44 -5.04
C ASP A 89 9.53 -1.02 -3.78
N LEU A 90 8.35 -1.64 -3.91
CA LEU A 90 7.69 -2.30 -2.78
C LEU A 90 8.55 -3.45 -2.23
N LEU A 91 9.10 -4.29 -3.11
CA LEU A 91 9.88 -5.45 -2.70
C LEU A 91 11.27 -5.09 -2.16
N LEU A 92 11.92 -4.07 -2.72
CA LEU A 92 13.32 -3.76 -2.41
C LEU A 92 13.48 -2.62 -1.39
N ILE A 93 12.47 -1.79 -1.21
CA ILE A 93 12.56 -0.60 -0.35
C ILE A 93 11.55 -0.66 0.79
N ILE A 94 10.25 -0.73 0.47
CA ILE A 94 9.20 -0.61 1.48
C ILE A 94 9.15 -1.85 2.39
N ILE A 95 9.05 -3.04 1.83
CA ILE A 95 8.98 -4.26 2.63
C ILE A 95 10.21 -4.44 3.51
N PRO A 96 11.45 -4.31 3.00
CA PRO A 96 12.63 -4.44 3.87
C PRO A 96 12.66 -3.41 5.00
N PHE A 97 12.20 -2.19 4.75
CA PHE A 97 12.15 -1.17 5.80
C PHE A 97 11.25 -1.61 6.95
N PHE A 98 10.03 -2.06 6.69
CA PHE A 98 9.09 -2.45 7.74
C PHE A 98 9.38 -3.83 8.34
N LYS A 99 10.19 -4.64 7.68
CA LYS A 99 10.74 -5.86 8.30
C LYS A 99 11.81 -5.52 9.34
N LYS A 100 12.60 -4.49 9.06
CA LYS A 100 13.65 -4.02 10.00
C LYS A 100 13.05 -3.16 11.11
N HIS A 101 12.10 -2.30 10.79
CA HIS A 101 11.46 -1.37 11.71
C HIS A 101 10.00 -1.78 11.88
N GLU A 102 9.75 -2.63 12.85
CA GLU A 102 8.49 -3.33 13.01
C GLU A 102 7.35 -2.39 13.41
N LEU A 103 6.20 -2.54 12.75
CA LEU A 103 4.98 -1.85 13.11
C LEU A 103 4.50 -2.31 14.49
N LYS A 104 3.90 -1.40 15.25
CA LYS A 104 3.50 -1.66 16.63
C LYS A 104 2.03 -2.02 16.78
N PHE A 105 1.14 -1.45 15.94
CA PHE A 105 -0.28 -1.78 16.00
C PHE A 105 -0.50 -3.19 15.45
N VAL A 106 -1.19 -4.03 16.21
CA VAL A 106 -1.44 -5.42 15.82
C VAL A 106 -2.15 -5.50 14.47
N SER A 107 -3.18 -4.67 14.27
CA SER A 107 -3.94 -4.67 13.01
C SER A 107 -3.05 -4.28 11.81
N LYS A 108 -2.22 -3.27 11.97
CA LYS A 108 -1.34 -2.81 10.90
C LYS A 108 -0.26 -3.84 10.59
N ARG A 109 0.31 -4.45 11.62
CA ARG A 109 1.32 -5.50 11.47
C ARG A 109 0.74 -6.71 10.74
N ASN A 110 -0.49 -7.11 11.09
CA ASN A 110 -1.16 -8.21 10.40
C ASN A 110 -1.40 -7.89 8.93
N ASP A 111 -1.86 -6.68 8.62
CA ASP A 111 -2.04 -6.26 7.24
C ASP A 111 -0.72 -6.25 6.47
N PHE A 112 0.36 -5.80 7.10
CA PHE A 112 1.67 -5.83 6.49
C PHE A 112 2.13 -7.27 6.20
N GLU A 113 1.92 -8.19 7.13
CA GLU A 113 2.29 -9.60 6.93
C GLU A 113 1.53 -10.21 5.76
N ILE A 114 0.22 -9.96 5.68
CA ILE A 114 -0.59 -10.43 4.55
C ILE A 114 -0.13 -9.78 3.25
N PHE A 115 0.17 -8.49 3.28
CA PHE A 115 0.71 -7.78 2.13
C PHE A 115 2.00 -8.44 1.63
N CYS A 116 2.91 -8.80 2.54
CA CYS A 116 4.15 -9.47 2.17
C CYS A 116 3.89 -10.84 1.53
N LEU A 117 2.94 -11.62 2.06
CA LEU A 117 2.57 -12.90 1.47
C LEU A 117 2.00 -12.71 0.06
N LEU A 118 1.12 -11.74 -0.13
CA LEU A 118 0.56 -11.44 -1.44
C LEU A 118 1.63 -10.99 -2.43
N MET A 119 2.57 -10.15 -1.98
CA MET A 119 3.69 -9.72 -2.84
C MET A 119 4.57 -10.89 -3.25
N GLU A 120 4.82 -11.84 -2.36
CA GLU A 120 5.56 -13.05 -2.68
C GLU A 120 4.82 -13.90 -3.71
N MET A 121 3.50 -14.03 -3.57
CA MET A 121 2.67 -14.75 -4.55
C MET A 121 2.69 -14.06 -5.93
N ILE A 122 2.65 -12.73 -5.96
CA ILE A 122 2.77 -11.96 -7.21
C ILE A 122 4.12 -12.21 -7.86
N ASP A 123 5.19 -12.18 -7.08
CA ASP A 123 6.55 -12.41 -7.57
C ASP A 123 6.71 -13.80 -8.17
N LYS A 124 6.04 -14.80 -7.59
CA LYS A 124 6.00 -16.18 -8.10
C LYS A 124 4.93 -16.41 -9.17
N GLU A 125 4.26 -15.35 -9.61
CA GLU A 125 3.25 -15.38 -10.68
C GLU A 125 2.03 -16.24 -10.37
N VAL A 126 1.69 -16.42 -9.09
CA VAL A 126 0.53 -17.19 -8.65
C VAL A 126 -0.78 -16.61 -9.21
N HIS A 127 -0.84 -15.29 -9.39
CA HIS A 127 -2.02 -14.58 -9.89
C HIS A 127 -2.34 -14.87 -11.37
N ARG A 128 -1.47 -15.56 -12.09
CA ARG A 128 -1.65 -15.85 -13.52
C ARG A 128 -2.59 -17.03 -13.79
N THR A 129 -2.93 -17.80 -12.77
CA THR A 129 -3.92 -18.85 -12.91
C THR A 129 -5.21 -18.45 -12.20
N LYS A 130 -6.35 -18.99 -12.66
CA LYS A 130 -7.64 -18.72 -12.02
C LYS A 130 -7.65 -19.20 -10.57
N LEU A 131 -7.13 -20.40 -10.33
CA LEU A 131 -7.04 -20.95 -8.97
C LEU A 131 -6.15 -20.07 -8.08
N GLY A 132 -4.97 -19.67 -8.57
CA GLY A 132 -4.06 -18.81 -7.82
C GLY A 132 -4.68 -17.46 -7.50
N LEU A 133 -5.37 -16.87 -8.47
CA LEU A 133 -6.06 -15.59 -8.27
C LEU A 133 -7.14 -15.70 -7.19
N LYS A 134 -7.91 -16.81 -7.18
CA LYS A 134 -8.91 -17.06 -6.13
C LYS A 134 -8.27 -17.22 -4.75
N GLN A 135 -7.14 -17.93 -4.67
CA GLN A 135 -6.41 -18.08 -3.41
C GLN A 135 -5.94 -16.74 -2.87
N MET A 136 -5.40 -15.89 -3.74
CA MET A 136 -4.95 -14.55 -3.37
C MET A 136 -6.13 -13.68 -2.92
N PHE A 137 -7.25 -13.75 -3.64
CA PHE A 137 -8.45 -13.00 -3.29
C PHE A 137 -8.94 -13.38 -1.89
N ALA A 138 -8.99 -14.70 -1.60
CA ALA A 138 -9.40 -15.18 -0.28
C ALA A 138 -8.45 -14.68 0.82
N LEU A 139 -7.14 -14.72 0.58
CA LEU A 139 -6.15 -14.21 1.55
C LEU A 139 -6.34 -12.72 1.79
N LYS A 140 -6.56 -11.94 0.74
CA LYS A 140 -6.80 -10.49 0.88
C LYS A 140 -8.03 -10.20 1.75
N GLN A 141 -9.07 -11.02 1.67
CA GLN A 141 -10.28 -10.82 2.46
C GLN A 141 -10.03 -10.91 3.97
N THR A 142 -8.89 -11.47 4.39
CA THR A 142 -8.50 -11.52 5.80
C THR A 142 -7.81 -10.23 6.29
N MET A 143 -7.51 -9.29 5.39
CA MET A 143 -6.95 -8.00 5.77
C MET A 143 -7.99 -7.12 6.46
N HIS A 144 -7.48 -6.29 7.34
CA HIS A 144 -8.28 -5.31 8.07
C HIS A 144 -8.85 -4.24 7.15
#